data_dec51dff364da3e48f62855590593faa
#
_entry.id   dec51dff364da3e48f62855590593faa
#
_cell.length_a   1.000
_cell.length_b   1.000
_cell.length_c   1.000
_cell.angle_alpha   90.00
_cell.angle_beta   90.00
_cell.angle_gamma   90.00
#
_symmetry.space_group_name_H-M   'P 1'
#
loop_
_entity.id
_entity.type
_entity.pdbx_description
1 polymer ?
#
loop_
_entity_poly.entity_id
_entity_poly.type
_entity_poly.pdbx_seq_one_letter_code
_entity_poly.pdbx_strand_id
1 'polypeptide(L)'
;MHEGIIKMTKSEEEKTGGINICIPIPEGVKATINGRRAKVEGPKGAIERELWHPKLHIQIEKRDTGNEIVIKADSATKVERAMAGTYASHLRNMVTGVTDGFFYKLKVVHAHFPMQVAVTKGGKGVSVSNFLGERKPRIAKVEAGVKVEIKGKGEEIVVSGINKEAVGQTAANIEQITRIKGYDPRVFQDGIYLVEKGVGTSV
;
A
#
# COMPACT_ATOMS: atom_id res chain seq x y z
N MET A 1 9.55 -19.27 -8.52
CA MET A 1 10.87 -18.71 -8.87
C MET A 1 10.63 -17.58 -9.86
N HIS A 2 10.50 -16.35 -9.36
CA HIS A 2 10.55 -15.14 -10.18
C HIS A 2 11.36 -14.11 -9.42
N GLU A 3 12.67 -14.31 -9.44
CA GLU A 3 13.63 -13.25 -9.11
C GLU A 3 13.79 -12.34 -10.34
N GLY A 4 12.91 -11.37 -10.46
CA GLY A 4 13.10 -10.20 -11.32
C GLY A 4 13.99 -9.19 -10.58
N ILE A 5 15.28 -9.44 -10.51
CA ILE A 5 16.27 -8.51 -9.98
C ILE A 5 16.25 -7.27 -10.85
N ILE A 6 15.69 -6.19 -10.32
CA ILE A 6 15.81 -4.86 -10.89
C ILE A 6 17.27 -4.43 -10.73
N LYS A 7 18.09 -4.69 -11.76
CA LYS A 7 19.42 -4.09 -11.88
C LYS A 7 19.26 -2.59 -12.00
N MET A 8 19.58 -1.87 -10.95
CA MET A 8 19.89 -0.44 -11.05
C MET A 8 21.11 -0.32 -11.98
N THR A 9 20.91 0.19 -13.17
CA THR A 9 22.02 0.55 -14.07
C THR A 9 22.73 1.77 -13.48
N LYS A 10 23.83 1.51 -12.82
CA LYS A 10 24.72 2.45 -12.13
C LYS A 10 25.75 3.03 -13.10
N SER A 11 25.42 3.17 -14.36
CA SER A 11 26.34 3.65 -15.39
C SER A 11 25.80 4.93 -16.00
N GLU A 12 26.56 6.03 -15.75
CA GLU A 12 26.53 7.40 -16.27
C GLU A 12 26.17 8.55 -15.33
N GLU A 13 25.79 8.29 -14.07
CA GLU A 13 25.32 9.34 -13.13
C GLU A 13 26.40 10.06 -12.31
N GLU A 14 27.67 9.72 -12.44
CA GLU A 14 28.71 10.29 -11.54
C GLU A 14 29.36 11.59 -12.03
N LYS A 15 28.98 12.15 -13.18
CA LYS A 15 29.67 13.36 -13.74
C LYS A 15 28.90 14.67 -13.68
N THR A 16 27.61 14.65 -13.41
CA THR A 16 26.80 15.88 -13.29
C THR A 16 25.79 15.70 -12.18
N GLY A 17 26.01 16.11 -11.00
CA GLY A 17 25.11 16.09 -9.80
C GLY A 17 23.59 15.96 -9.97
N GLY A 18 23.12 15.52 -11.12
CA GLY A 18 21.73 15.31 -11.52
C GLY A 18 21.16 13.96 -11.04
N ILE A 19 19.83 13.86 -11.03
CA ILE A 19 19.10 12.61 -10.76
C ILE A 19 18.36 12.19 -12.02
N ASN A 20 18.42 10.89 -12.30
CA ASN A 20 17.64 10.27 -13.37
C ASN A 20 17.14 8.89 -12.88
N ILE A 21 15.86 8.80 -12.48
CA ILE A 21 15.25 7.55 -12.01
C ILE A 21 14.22 7.10 -13.03
N CYS A 22 14.43 5.92 -13.61
CA CYS A 22 13.53 5.30 -14.57
C CYS A 22 12.66 4.24 -13.91
N ILE A 23 11.38 4.21 -14.25
CA ILE A 23 10.40 3.25 -13.77
C ILE A 23 9.70 2.66 -14.99
N PRO A 24 9.91 1.37 -15.30
CA PRO A 24 9.27 0.72 -16.44
C PRO A 24 7.76 0.61 -16.22
N ILE A 25 7.00 0.83 -17.28
CA ILE A 25 5.55 0.66 -17.32
C ILE A 25 5.29 -0.70 -17.99
N PRO A 26 4.69 -1.68 -17.29
CA PRO A 26 4.38 -2.98 -17.89
C PRO A 26 3.28 -2.84 -18.95
N GLU A 27 3.18 -3.85 -19.82
CA GLU A 27 2.14 -3.91 -20.83
C GLU A 27 0.74 -3.90 -20.21
N GLY A 28 -0.18 -3.16 -20.83
CA GLY A 28 -1.55 -3.00 -20.31
C GLY A 28 -1.73 -1.89 -19.27
N VAL A 29 -0.68 -1.19 -18.87
CA VAL A 29 -0.75 -0.03 -17.98
C VAL A 29 -0.56 1.26 -18.77
N LYS A 30 -1.44 2.24 -18.53
CA LYS A 30 -1.35 3.60 -19.08
C LYS A 30 -1.01 4.57 -17.95
N ALA A 31 0.06 5.31 -18.10
CA ALA A 31 0.40 6.41 -17.22
C ALA A 31 0.13 7.73 -17.91
N THR A 32 -0.39 8.71 -17.19
CA THR A 32 -0.62 10.08 -17.67
C THR A 32 -0.15 11.04 -16.60
N ILE A 33 0.62 12.04 -16.99
CA ILE A 33 1.12 13.07 -16.08
C ILE A 33 0.57 14.40 -16.54
N ASN A 34 -0.31 15.00 -15.73
CA ASN A 34 -0.93 16.29 -15.99
C ASN A 34 -0.47 17.30 -14.92
N GLY A 35 0.60 18.02 -15.23
CA GLY A 35 1.16 19.00 -14.32
C GLY A 35 1.63 18.38 -13.00
N ARG A 36 0.84 18.55 -11.95
CA ARG A 36 1.14 18.04 -10.58
C ARG A 36 0.58 16.66 -10.29
N ARG A 37 -0.29 16.13 -11.15
CA ARG A 37 -1.02 14.88 -10.92
C ARG A 37 -0.51 13.78 -11.84
N ALA A 38 -0.12 12.69 -11.22
CA ALA A 38 0.19 11.45 -11.91
C ALA A 38 -1.03 10.51 -11.79
N LYS A 39 -1.55 10.05 -12.92
CA LYS A 39 -2.62 9.07 -13.02
C LYS A 39 -2.07 7.82 -13.68
N VAL A 40 -2.31 6.67 -13.06
CA VAL A 40 -1.92 5.36 -13.59
C VAL A 40 -3.17 4.51 -13.70
N GLU A 41 -3.43 3.98 -14.88
CA GLU A 41 -4.57 3.13 -15.22
C GLU A 41 -4.08 1.74 -15.61
N GLY A 42 -4.72 0.70 -15.10
CA GLY A 42 -4.39 -0.69 -15.39
C GLY A 42 -5.59 -1.62 -15.26
N PRO A 43 -5.37 -2.94 -15.35
CA PRO A 43 -6.45 -3.93 -15.39
C PRO A 43 -7.32 -3.95 -14.12
N LYS A 44 -6.78 -3.60 -12.96
CA LYS A 44 -7.54 -3.57 -11.69
C LYS A 44 -8.20 -2.23 -11.38
N GLY A 45 -7.88 -1.18 -12.14
CA GLY A 45 -8.47 0.14 -11.96
C GLY A 45 -7.49 1.28 -12.20
N ALA A 46 -7.81 2.46 -11.67
CA ALA A 46 -6.98 3.66 -11.81
C ALA A 46 -6.67 4.27 -10.44
N ILE A 47 -5.47 4.79 -10.31
CA ILE A 47 -5.01 5.55 -9.14
C ILE A 47 -4.50 6.89 -9.61
N GLU A 48 -4.89 7.94 -8.90
CA GLU A 48 -4.40 9.30 -9.11
C GLU A 48 -3.72 9.80 -7.84
N ARG A 49 -2.58 10.48 -8.01
CA ARG A 49 -1.83 11.07 -6.90
C ARG A 49 -1.20 12.39 -7.31
N GLU A 50 -1.22 13.34 -6.40
CA GLU A 50 -0.49 14.58 -6.56
C GLU A 50 0.98 14.38 -6.17
N LEU A 51 1.89 14.61 -7.12
CA LEU A 51 3.35 14.52 -6.96
C LEU A 51 3.95 15.80 -7.54
N TRP A 52 4.32 16.73 -6.68
CA TRP A 52 4.88 18.00 -7.13
C TRP A 52 6.06 18.44 -6.28
N HIS A 53 7.12 18.84 -6.98
CA HIS A 53 8.27 19.52 -6.39
C HIS A 53 8.86 20.50 -7.42
N PRO A 54 9.25 21.74 -7.04
CA PRO A 54 9.66 22.77 -7.98
C PRO A 54 10.88 22.41 -8.83
N LYS A 55 11.74 21.53 -8.35
CA LYS A 55 13.01 21.14 -9.02
C LYS A 55 13.01 19.70 -9.54
N LEU A 56 11.91 18.97 -9.42
CA LEU A 56 11.78 17.61 -9.93
C LEU A 56 10.83 17.60 -11.11
N HIS A 57 11.28 17.06 -12.22
CA HIS A 57 10.50 16.91 -13.45
C HIS A 57 10.14 15.44 -13.63
N ILE A 58 8.84 15.15 -13.70
CA ILE A 58 8.33 13.80 -13.95
C ILE A 58 7.79 13.78 -15.37
N GLN A 59 8.34 12.90 -16.21
CA GLN A 59 7.97 12.79 -17.62
C GLN A 59 7.79 11.33 -18.02
N ILE A 60 7.06 11.08 -19.10
CA ILE A 60 6.93 9.77 -19.70
C ILE A 60 7.79 9.75 -20.95
N GLU A 61 8.76 8.85 -21.01
CA GLU A 61 9.65 8.69 -22.16
C GLU A 61 9.35 7.34 -22.83
N LYS A 62 9.35 7.34 -24.16
CA LYS A 62 9.31 6.12 -24.97
C LYS A 62 10.75 5.68 -25.19
N ARG A 63 11.07 4.45 -24.78
CA ARG A 63 12.33 3.78 -25.11
C ARG A 63 12.05 2.52 -25.95
N ASP A 64 13.08 1.97 -26.51
CA ASP A 64 13.00 0.74 -27.33
C ASP A 64 12.42 -0.44 -26.54
N THR A 65 12.55 -0.43 -25.22
CA THR A 65 12.03 -1.43 -24.28
C THR A 65 10.59 -1.17 -23.80
N GLY A 66 9.96 -0.06 -24.21
CA GLY A 66 8.61 0.32 -23.79
C GLY A 66 8.52 1.75 -23.23
N ASN A 67 7.37 2.05 -22.65
CA ASN A 67 7.15 3.34 -21.98
C ASN A 67 7.74 3.31 -20.57
N GLU A 68 8.44 4.37 -20.18
CA GLU A 68 9.01 4.53 -18.85
C GLU A 68 8.61 5.87 -18.23
N ILE A 69 8.38 5.88 -16.93
CA ILE A 69 8.25 7.13 -16.16
C ILE A 69 9.64 7.52 -15.69
N VAL A 70 10.08 8.71 -16.07
CA VAL A 70 11.41 9.22 -15.75
C VAL A 70 11.27 10.42 -14.81
N ILE A 71 11.99 10.38 -13.69
CA ILE A 71 12.12 11.49 -12.76
C ILE A 71 13.49 12.10 -12.94
N LYS A 72 13.53 13.37 -13.34
CA LYS A 72 14.77 14.13 -13.62
C LYS A 72 14.91 15.30 -12.67
N ALA A 73 16.15 15.58 -12.27
CA ALA A 73 16.56 16.85 -11.68
C ALA A 73 17.97 17.21 -12.14
N ASP A 74 18.16 18.42 -12.60
CA ASP A 74 19.44 18.88 -13.16
C ASP A 74 20.53 19.04 -12.09
N SER A 75 20.16 19.47 -10.90
CA SER A 75 21.04 19.62 -9.75
C SER A 75 20.29 19.13 -8.51
N ALA A 76 20.82 18.12 -7.84
CA ALA A 76 20.12 17.48 -6.75
C ALA A 76 20.87 17.55 -5.42
N THR A 77 20.34 18.34 -4.52
CA THR A 77 20.71 18.31 -3.11
C THR A 77 20.26 17.00 -2.43
N LYS A 78 20.75 16.73 -1.23
CA LYS A 78 20.35 15.56 -0.44
C LYS A 78 18.82 15.47 -0.27
N VAL A 79 18.15 16.59 -0.09
CA VAL A 79 16.68 16.66 0.08
C VAL A 79 15.98 16.30 -1.22
N GLU A 80 16.41 16.83 -2.35
CA GLU A 80 15.84 16.55 -3.67
C GLU A 80 16.01 15.07 -4.06
N ARG A 81 17.17 14.47 -3.72
CA ARG A 81 17.41 13.04 -3.91
C ARG A 81 16.43 12.19 -3.08
N ALA A 82 16.20 12.55 -1.82
CA ALA A 82 15.24 11.85 -0.96
C ALA A 82 13.80 11.96 -1.51
N MET A 83 13.41 13.15 -1.97
CA MET A 83 12.08 13.38 -2.57
C MET A 83 11.90 12.60 -3.88
N ALA A 84 12.92 12.59 -4.76
CA ALA A 84 12.88 11.81 -5.98
C ALA A 84 12.72 10.31 -5.71
N GLY A 85 13.43 9.77 -4.72
CA GLY A 85 13.29 8.39 -4.27
C GLY A 85 11.90 8.08 -3.73
N THR A 86 11.30 9.02 -2.99
CA THR A 86 9.93 8.90 -2.48
C THR A 86 8.92 8.86 -3.63
N TYR A 87 9.03 9.77 -4.60
CA TYR A 87 8.15 9.79 -5.77
C TYR A 87 8.29 8.54 -6.63
N ALA A 88 9.53 8.08 -6.82
CA ALA A 88 9.78 6.82 -7.50
C ALA A 88 9.09 5.63 -6.81
N SER A 89 9.15 5.57 -5.49
CA SER A 89 8.48 4.52 -4.69
C SER A 89 6.97 4.61 -4.80
N HIS A 90 6.40 5.82 -4.79
CA HIS A 90 4.95 6.01 -4.99
C HIS A 90 4.50 5.58 -6.38
N LEU A 91 5.22 5.98 -7.43
CA LEU A 91 4.90 5.59 -8.80
C LEU A 91 5.02 4.08 -9.01
N ARG A 92 6.07 3.43 -8.48
CA ARG A 92 6.18 1.96 -8.49
C ARG A 92 5.00 1.29 -7.79
N ASN A 93 4.63 1.78 -6.60
CA ASN A 93 3.47 1.26 -5.88
C ASN A 93 2.16 1.47 -6.67
N MET A 94 1.99 2.59 -7.38
CA MET A 94 0.83 2.82 -8.25
C MET A 94 0.81 1.80 -9.40
N VAL A 95 1.92 1.58 -10.09
CA VAL A 95 2.02 0.60 -11.18
C VAL A 95 1.70 -0.80 -10.65
N THR A 96 2.36 -1.26 -9.60
CA THR A 96 2.09 -2.58 -8.98
C THR A 96 0.65 -2.69 -8.49
N GLY A 97 0.08 -1.61 -7.94
CA GLY A 97 -1.28 -1.60 -7.44
C GLY A 97 -2.33 -1.81 -8.53
N VAL A 98 -2.17 -1.20 -9.70
CA VAL A 98 -3.12 -1.35 -10.82
C VAL A 98 -2.94 -2.63 -11.60
N THR A 99 -1.77 -3.31 -11.51
CA THR A 99 -1.51 -4.63 -12.11
C THR A 99 -1.93 -5.75 -11.18
N ASP A 100 -1.23 -5.89 -10.07
CA ASP A 100 -1.35 -7.04 -9.17
C ASP A 100 -2.24 -6.75 -7.97
N GLY A 101 -2.28 -5.49 -7.51
CA GLY A 101 -2.92 -5.08 -6.28
C GLY A 101 -2.11 -5.45 -5.04
N PHE A 102 -2.64 -5.07 -3.87
CA PHE A 102 -2.03 -5.35 -2.58
C PHE A 102 -3.01 -6.10 -1.68
N PHE A 103 -2.50 -6.99 -0.86
CA PHE A 103 -3.27 -7.62 0.21
C PHE A 103 -2.48 -7.67 1.51
N TYR A 104 -3.20 -7.55 2.63
CA TYR A 104 -2.67 -7.72 3.98
C TYR A 104 -3.53 -8.73 4.69
N LYS A 105 -2.90 -9.72 5.34
CA LYS A 105 -3.60 -10.72 6.17
C LYS A 105 -3.39 -10.40 7.63
N LEU A 106 -4.49 -10.33 8.35
CA LEU A 106 -4.48 -10.17 9.80
C LEU A 106 -5.08 -11.43 10.43
N LYS A 107 -4.53 -11.83 11.56
CA LYS A 107 -5.00 -12.97 12.35
C LYS A 107 -5.66 -12.47 13.61
N VAL A 108 -6.82 -13.02 13.90
CA VAL A 108 -7.55 -12.81 15.15
C VAL A 108 -7.00 -13.79 16.18
N VAL A 109 -6.47 -13.27 17.27
CA VAL A 109 -5.93 -14.05 18.38
C VAL A 109 -6.78 -13.77 19.60
N HIS A 110 -7.32 -14.81 20.21
CA HIS A 110 -8.07 -14.74 21.47
C HIS A 110 -7.68 -15.91 22.37
N ALA A 111 -7.34 -15.60 23.60
CA ALA A 111 -7.02 -16.60 24.63
C ALA A 111 -8.09 -16.65 25.72
N HIS A 112 -8.71 -15.52 26.02
CA HIS A 112 -9.65 -15.38 27.14
C HIS A 112 -11.12 -15.31 26.70
N PHE A 113 -11.41 -14.52 25.67
CA PHE A 113 -12.78 -14.30 25.21
C PHE A 113 -12.86 -14.47 23.68
N PRO A 114 -13.80 -15.29 23.17
CA PRO A 114 -13.97 -15.45 21.73
C PRO A 114 -14.45 -14.14 21.09
N MET A 115 -13.60 -13.53 20.28
CA MET A 115 -13.94 -12.32 19.55
C MET A 115 -14.78 -12.65 18.30
N GLN A 116 -15.76 -11.81 18.02
CA GLN A 116 -16.55 -11.88 16.79
C GLN A 116 -16.22 -10.70 15.92
N VAL A 117 -15.76 -11.00 14.71
CA VAL A 117 -15.43 -9.98 13.70
C VAL A 117 -16.46 -10.00 12.59
N ALA A 118 -17.01 -8.86 12.25
CA ALA A 118 -17.98 -8.71 11.16
C ALA A 118 -17.71 -7.45 10.35
N VAL A 119 -17.95 -7.52 9.05
CA VAL A 119 -17.91 -6.34 8.18
C VAL A 119 -19.24 -5.59 8.35
N THR A 120 -19.18 -4.29 8.60
CA THR A 120 -20.37 -3.45 8.78
C THR A 120 -21.15 -3.34 7.45
N LYS A 121 -22.48 -3.20 7.54
CA LYS A 121 -23.35 -3.01 6.38
C LYS A 121 -22.83 -1.85 5.52
N GLY A 122 -22.56 -2.16 4.23
CA GLY A 122 -21.98 -1.21 3.29
C GLY A 122 -20.44 -1.24 3.17
N GLY A 123 -19.73 -2.15 3.87
CA GLY A 123 -18.28 -2.34 3.71
C GLY A 123 -17.40 -1.20 4.25
N LYS A 124 -17.99 -0.19 4.92
CA LYS A 124 -17.29 1.01 5.39
C LYS A 124 -16.59 0.84 6.75
N GLY A 125 -16.73 -0.31 7.38
CA GLY A 125 -16.11 -0.57 8.68
C GLY A 125 -16.02 -2.05 9.00
N VAL A 126 -15.17 -2.37 9.96
CA VAL A 126 -15.05 -3.70 10.58
C VAL A 126 -15.45 -3.53 12.03
N SER A 127 -16.42 -4.33 12.47
CA SER A 127 -16.90 -4.37 13.85
C SER A 127 -16.28 -5.57 14.58
N VAL A 128 -15.71 -5.32 15.73
CA VAL A 128 -15.14 -6.33 16.63
C VAL A 128 -15.96 -6.33 17.91
N SER A 129 -16.62 -7.44 18.21
CA SER A 129 -17.47 -7.63 19.39
C SER A 129 -16.81 -8.58 20.38
N ASN A 130 -17.17 -8.42 21.65
CA ASN A 130 -16.68 -9.26 22.76
C ASN A 130 -15.15 -9.22 22.96
N PHE A 131 -14.51 -8.10 22.61
CA PHE A 131 -13.09 -7.91 22.89
C PHE A 131 -12.90 -7.76 24.41
N LEU A 132 -12.13 -8.66 25.02
CA LEU A 132 -11.94 -8.73 26.48
C LEU A 132 -13.24 -8.66 27.31
N GLY A 133 -14.35 -9.20 26.79
CA GLY A 133 -15.66 -9.16 27.45
C GLY A 133 -16.39 -7.83 27.36
N GLU A 134 -15.94 -6.89 26.52
CA GLU A 134 -16.63 -5.61 26.31
C GLU A 134 -18.01 -5.80 25.69
N ARG A 135 -19.01 -5.12 26.25
CA ARG A 135 -20.39 -5.16 25.74
C ARG A 135 -20.59 -4.33 24.46
N LYS A 136 -19.81 -3.25 24.30
CA LYS A 136 -19.91 -2.38 23.13
C LYS A 136 -18.94 -2.83 22.04
N PRO A 137 -19.40 -3.01 20.80
CA PRO A 137 -18.51 -3.37 19.70
C PRO A 137 -17.56 -2.21 19.38
N ARG A 138 -16.32 -2.53 19.07
CA ARG A 138 -15.32 -1.59 18.55
C ARG A 138 -15.43 -1.57 17.03
N ILE A 139 -15.36 -0.38 16.42
CA ILE A 139 -15.52 -0.23 14.97
C ILE A 139 -14.25 0.38 14.40
N ALA A 140 -13.62 -0.32 13.45
CA ALA A 140 -12.54 0.19 12.62
C ALA A 140 -13.09 0.78 11.33
N LYS A 141 -12.57 1.92 10.92
CA LYS A 141 -12.89 2.54 9.64
C LYS A 141 -12.14 1.84 8.51
N VAL A 142 -12.84 1.52 7.42
CA VAL A 142 -12.25 1.04 6.16
C VAL A 142 -12.10 2.21 5.21
N GLU A 143 -10.92 2.37 4.63
CA GLU A 143 -10.65 3.43 3.64
C GLU A 143 -11.32 3.12 2.29
N ALA A 144 -11.57 4.17 1.52
CA ALA A 144 -12.22 4.04 0.22
C ALA A 144 -11.39 3.20 -0.77
N GLY A 145 -12.06 2.34 -1.54
CA GLY A 145 -11.41 1.46 -2.52
C GLY A 145 -10.71 0.23 -1.93
N VAL A 146 -10.92 -0.05 -0.64
CA VAL A 146 -10.40 -1.24 0.04
C VAL A 146 -11.52 -2.24 0.27
N LYS A 147 -11.25 -3.51 -0.02
CA LYS A 147 -12.14 -4.64 0.22
C LYS A 147 -11.63 -5.42 1.43
N VAL A 148 -12.53 -5.74 2.33
CA VAL A 148 -12.22 -6.56 3.52
C VAL A 148 -13.01 -7.85 3.46
N GLU A 149 -12.32 -8.96 3.53
CA GLU A 149 -12.90 -10.32 3.56
C GLU A 149 -12.52 -11.01 4.86
N ILE A 150 -13.46 -11.72 5.45
CA ILE A 150 -13.24 -12.52 6.65
C ILE A 150 -13.22 -13.99 6.22
N LYS A 151 -12.14 -14.69 6.55
CA LYS A 151 -11.93 -16.11 6.25
C LYS A 151 -11.85 -16.92 7.56
N GLY A 152 -11.90 -18.25 7.46
CA GLY A 152 -11.64 -19.13 8.61
C GLY A 152 -12.60 -18.96 9.79
N LYS A 153 -13.92 -18.79 9.54
CA LYS A 153 -14.94 -18.55 10.59
C LYS A 153 -14.66 -17.34 11.50
N GLY A 154 -13.94 -16.35 11.00
CA GLY A 154 -13.63 -15.15 11.77
C GLY A 154 -12.20 -15.09 12.34
N GLU A 155 -11.36 -16.07 12.05
CA GLU A 155 -9.98 -16.13 12.54
C GLU A 155 -9.00 -15.33 11.67
N GLU A 156 -9.32 -15.13 10.39
CA GLU A 156 -8.47 -14.41 9.45
C GLU A 156 -9.24 -13.28 8.77
N ILE A 157 -8.59 -12.14 8.64
CA ILE A 157 -9.10 -10.97 7.92
C ILE A 157 -8.15 -10.65 6.79
N VAL A 158 -8.65 -10.63 5.56
CA VAL A 158 -7.90 -10.24 4.38
C VAL A 158 -8.36 -8.87 3.93
N VAL A 159 -7.43 -7.93 3.88
CA VAL A 159 -7.64 -6.56 3.42
C VAL A 159 -6.97 -6.43 2.07
N SER A 160 -7.71 -6.12 1.02
CA SER A 160 -7.19 -6.03 -0.36
C SER A 160 -7.62 -4.74 -1.04
N GLY A 161 -6.77 -4.26 -1.96
CA GLY A 161 -7.05 -3.04 -2.72
C GLY A 161 -5.94 -2.66 -3.68
N ILE A 162 -6.20 -1.64 -4.46
CA ILE A 162 -5.27 -1.11 -5.46
C ILE A 162 -4.25 -0.18 -4.80
N ASN A 163 -4.70 0.63 -3.84
CA ASN A 163 -3.87 1.62 -3.17
C ASN A 163 -3.21 1.02 -1.92
N LYS A 164 -1.88 0.84 -1.96
CA LYS A 164 -1.08 0.31 -0.85
C LYS A 164 -1.28 1.07 0.46
N GLU A 165 -1.42 2.39 0.39
CA GLU A 165 -1.58 3.23 1.58
C GLU A 165 -2.95 3.03 2.22
N ALA A 166 -4.02 2.99 1.41
CA ALA A 166 -5.37 2.75 1.90
C ALA A 166 -5.52 1.35 2.52
N VAL A 167 -4.92 0.32 1.88
CA VAL A 167 -4.88 -1.05 2.42
C VAL A 167 -4.11 -1.08 3.74
N GLY A 168 -2.91 -0.45 3.78
CA GLY A 168 -2.11 -0.38 4.99
C GLY A 168 -2.77 0.38 6.13
N GLN A 169 -3.42 1.52 5.83
CA GLN A 169 -4.15 2.30 6.83
C GLN A 169 -5.36 1.53 7.36
N THR A 170 -6.10 0.83 6.50
CA THR A 170 -7.22 -0.01 6.92
C THR A 170 -6.76 -1.15 7.83
N ALA A 171 -5.67 -1.84 7.48
CA ALA A 171 -5.10 -2.89 8.31
C ALA A 171 -4.65 -2.33 9.68
N ALA A 172 -3.98 -1.19 9.70
CA ALA A 172 -3.57 -0.52 10.92
C ALA A 172 -4.77 -0.07 11.79
N ASN A 173 -5.84 0.44 11.16
CA ASN A 173 -7.07 0.80 11.87
C ASN A 173 -7.68 -0.42 12.58
N ILE A 174 -7.72 -1.58 11.90
CA ILE A 174 -8.25 -2.84 12.48
C ILE A 174 -7.35 -3.31 13.65
N GLU A 175 -6.05 -3.25 13.52
CA GLU A 175 -5.11 -3.62 14.58
C GLU A 175 -5.22 -2.68 15.78
N GLN A 176 -5.28 -1.37 15.55
CA GLN A 176 -5.31 -0.36 16.62
C GLN A 176 -6.56 -0.40 17.48
N ILE A 177 -7.74 -0.75 16.93
CA ILE A 177 -8.96 -0.83 17.73
C ILE A 177 -8.93 -1.97 18.74
N THR A 178 -8.13 -3.01 18.49
CA THR A 178 -7.95 -4.16 19.40
C THR A 178 -6.73 -3.99 20.31
N ARG A 179 -6.13 -2.80 20.37
CA ARG A 179 -5.04 -2.53 21.29
C ARG A 179 -5.52 -2.60 22.73
N ILE A 180 -4.82 -3.41 23.54
CA ILE A 180 -5.09 -3.60 24.95
C ILE A 180 -4.72 -2.34 25.72
N LYS A 181 -5.60 -1.89 26.59
CA LYS A 181 -5.39 -0.75 27.50
C LYS A 181 -5.77 -1.16 28.91
N GLY A 182 -4.93 -0.83 29.88
CA GLY A 182 -5.21 -1.07 31.30
C GLY A 182 -4.96 -2.51 31.80
N TYR A 183 -4.47 -3.41 30.94
CA TYR A 183 -4.09 -4.78 31.30
C TYR A 183 -2.62 -5.03 30.96
N ASP A 184 -2.00 -6.01 31.60
CA ASP A 184 -0.62 -6.42 31.31
C ASP A 184 -0.60 -7.19 29.95
N PRO A 185 0.10 -6.67 28.92
CA PRO A 185 0.17 -7.31 27.60
C PRO A 185 0.94 -8.64 27.58
N ARG A 186 1.63 -8.98 28.66
CA ARG A 186 2.29 -10.28 28.80
C ARG A 186 1.29 -11.40 29.10
N VAL A 187 0.19 -11.06 29.77
CA VAL A 187 -0.89 -12.00 30.14
C VAL A 187 -2.02 -11.95 29.11
N PHE A 188 -2.47 -10.76 28.74
CA PHE A 188 -3.54 -10.55 27.77
C PHE A 188 -2.94 -10.31 26.39
N GLN A 189 -2.94 -11.34 25.55
CA GLN A 189 -2.43 -11.29 24.18
C GLN A 189 -3.56 -11.29 23.13
N ASP A 190 -4.78 -11.09 23.57
CA ASP A 190 -5.95 -11.02 22.70
C ASP A 190 -5.86 -9.79 21.78
N GLY A 191 -6.15 -9.96 20.50
CA GLY A 191 -6.07 -8.87 19.52
C GLY A 191 -6.10 -9.34 18.09
N ILE A 192 -6.03 -8.39 17.19
CA ILE A 192 -5.90 -8.64 15.76
C ILE A 192 -4.51 -8.15 15.34
N TYR A 193 -3.73 -9.03 14.74
CA TYR A 193 -2.33 -8.78 14.41
C TYR A 193 -2.08 -8.98 12.92
N LEU A 194 -1.30 -8.09 12.34
CA LEU A 194 -0.85 -8.22 10.97
C LEU A 194 0.20 -9.33 10.86
N VAL A 195 -0.09 -10.35 10.02
CA VAL A 195 0.78 -11.52 9.82
C VAL A 195 1.52 -11.44 8.50
N GLU A 196 0.83 -11.02 7.43
CA GLU A 196 1.40 -11.07 6.08
C GLU A 196 1.05 -9.81 5.28
N LYS A 197 2.03 -9.34 4.50
CA LYS A 197 1.89 -8.28 3.51
C LYS A 197 2.32 -8.83 2.16
N GLY A 198 1.45 -8.75 1.17
CA GLY A 198 1.75 -9.30 -0.15
C GLY A 198 1.27 -8.41 -1.29
N VAL A 199 1.71 -8.81 -2.47
CA VAL A 199 1.29 -8.26 -3.76
C VAL A 199 0.53 -9.35 -4.50
N GLY A 200 -0.54 -8.99 -5.18
CA GLY A 200 -1.40 -9.94 -5.88
C GLY A 200 -2.69 -10.24 -5.13
N THR A 201 -3.28 -11.39 -5.42
CA THR A 201 -4.48 -11.87 -4.73
C THR A 201 -4.05 -12.87 -3.66
N SER A 202 -4.57 -12.74 -2.45
CA SER A 202 -4.37 -13.78 -1.43
C SER A 202 -5.06 -15.07 -1.89
N VAL A 203 -4.30 -16.08 -2.18
CA VAL A 203 -4.79 -17.44 -2.45
C VAL A 203 -5.33 -18.06 -1.17
#